data_365af0b42cf663f604031965476dddf0
#
_entry.id   365af0b42cf663f604031965476dddf0
#
_cell.length_a   1.000
_cell.length_b   1.000
_cell.length_c   1.000
_cell.angle_alpha   90.00
_cell.angle_beta   90.00
_cell.angle_gamma   90.00
#
_symmetry.space_group_name_H-M   'P 1'
#
loop_
_entity.id
_entity.type
_entity.pdbx_description
1 polymer ?
#
loop_
_entity_poly.entity_id
_entity_poly.type
_entity_poly.pdbx_seq_one_letter_code
_entity_poly.pdbx_strand_id
1 'polypeptide(L)'
;MNKAILPNKKFHSINFLSLFFKLEESEYVSKNLKKYFDIFRDFNTSNDAKDKEIISFNSDYIKDENRQSLIANSVVLCQKYFNGIKDFAGQNNFKKCYIKFFINEDLKLYEKESRIYLDLKIYNSNEYNITHNDEILGLSNFNTGMNSKKPFLEHKSRLFKIPYVISQKDALATKMLFDWLGSQNKITVRDFDSIFMSKFNKNSKAVVSDFEYVPVSESNFKFDKLKIKDFMDIKNGEREILSFDDFKQVIDEQLYQKRLFGNLYNDEIRVSKLLSEDMQNLLYQTRHSMIEYFEKFNSNEFYYVIQKYSNDFIKVAMQDGEFGRLNAKKSINLLLSIKETKGEKVDIDEIKNRVISALTDDNITKLNGNEYYFLVGNLAMRLVNKSKGWKKTFALTESYTKARNTKKLKMILFSDFDRYKYDIFIGDEILRKAFLLAQNCEDLVMSNSDQQMVLIGMTAKNIIKKSGEKDEVNE
;
A
#
# COMPACT_ATOMS: atom_id res chain seq x y z
N MET A 1 11.42 -13.50 22.97
CA MET A 1 10.89 -12.66 24.07
C MET A 1 12.04 -11.99 24.78
N ASN A 2 11.90 -10.70 25.15
CA ASN A 2 12.94 -9.96 25.85
C ASN A 2 12.82 -10.03 27.38
N LYS A 3 12.01 -10.92 27.91
CA LYS A 3 11.83 -11.12 29.35
C LYS A 3 12.77 -12.22 29.81
N ALA A 4 13.90 -11.89 30.39
CA ALA A 4 14.85 -12.87 30.90
C ALA A 4 14.36 -13.49 32.21
N ILE A 5 14.77 -14.74 32.46
CA ILE A 5 14.50 -15.42 33.72
C ILE A 5 15.20 -14.72 34.90
N LEU A 6 16.46 -14.32 34.71
CA LEU A 6 17.21 -13.56 35.69
C LEU A 6 17.21 -12.06 35.36
N PRO A 7 17.22 -11.19 36.37
CA PRO A 7 17.09 -9.73 36.17
C PRO A 7 18.12 -9.11 35.23
N ASN A 8 19.31 -9.65 35.14
CA ASN A 8 20.42 -9.06 34.38
C ASN A 8 20.44 -9.40 32.88
N LYS A 9 19.45 -10.13 32.37
CA LYS A 9 19.33 -10.48 30.94
C LYS A 9 20.57 -11.12 30.30
N LYS A 10 21.41 -11.78 31.09
CA LYS A 10 22.64 -12.43 30.61
C LYS A 10 22.44 -13.90 30.21
N PHE A 11 21.39 -14.51 30.71
CA PHE A 11 20.90 -15.81 30.27
C PHE A 11 19.74 -15.59 29.33
N HIS A 12 19.83 -16.20 28.13
CA HIS A 12 18.85 -16.06 27.06
C HIS A 12 17.95 -17.27 26.89
N SER A 13 18.26 -18.39 27.56
CA SER A 13 17.45 -19.61 27.59
C SER A 13 16.21 -19.46 28.48
N ILE A 14 15.21 -20.31 28.22
CA ILE A 14 13.89 -20.27 28.86
C ILE A 14 13.54 -21.56 29.62
N ASN A 15 14.43 -22.56 29.60
CA ASN A 15 14.29 -23.85 30.30
C ASN A 15 15.66 -24.35 30.73
N PHE A 16 15.70 -25.36 31.63
CA PHE A 16 16.94 -25.91 32.13
C PHE A 16 17.62 -26.90 31.14
N LEU A 17 16.92 -27.33 30.11
CA LEU A 17 17.48 -28.25 29.08
C LEU A 17 18.38 -27.49 28.10
N SER A 18 18.38 -26.17 28.15
CA SER A 18 19.24 -25.32 27.33
C SER A 18 19.91 -24.24 28.16
N LEU A 19 21.16 -23.93 27.85
CA LEU A 19 21.90 -22.80 28.40
C LEU A 19 22.38 -21.94 27.22
N PHE A 20 21.93 -20.68 27.16
CA PHE A 20 22.25 -19.78 26.07
C PHE A 20 22.69 -18.41 26.61
N PHE A 21 23.91 -17.98 26.23
CA PHE A 21 24.52 -16.75 26.71
C PHE A 21 25.57 -16.21 25.72
N LYS A 22 26.01 -14.98 25.93
CA LYS A 22 27.13 -14.40 25.17
C LYS A 22 28.46 -14.81 25.79
N LEU A 23 29.46 -15.11 24.96
CA LEU A 23 30.79 -15.49 25.40
C LEU A 23 31.42 -14.48 26.34
N GLU A 24 31.27 -13.17 26.07
CA GLU A 24 31.75 -12.06 26.92
C GLU A 24 31.18 -12.08 28.35
N GLU A 25 30.03 -12.73 28.54
CA GLU A 25 29.34 -12.86 29.83
C GLU A 25 29.67 -14.18 30.55
N SER A 26 30.60 -14.96 30.05
CA SER A 26 30.88 -16.31 30.54
C SER A 26 31.30 -16.32 32.02
N GLU A 27 32.01 -15.30 32.52
CA GLU A 27 32.41 -15.22 33.93
C GLU A 27 31.18 -15.01 34.86
N TYR A 28 30.28 -14.14 34.47
CA TYR A 28 29.01 -13.92 35.18
C TYR A 28 28.14 -15.19 35.16
N VAL A 29 28.04 -15.84 33.99
CA VAL A 29 27.26 -17.05 33.83
C VAL A 29 27.83 -18.17 34.71
N SER A 30 29.14 -18.38 34.71
CA SER A 30 29.80 -19.38 35.57
C SER A 30 29.47 -19.18 37.06
N LYS A 31 29.59 -17.94 37.55
CA LYS A 31 29.30 -17.60 38.95
C LYS A 31 27.84 -17.78 39.35
N ASN A 32 26.90 -17.64 38.37
CA ASN A 32 25.46 -17.70 38.61
C ASN A 32 24.80 -18.95 38.01
N LEU A 33 25.55 -19.93 37.53
CA LEU A 33 25.03 -21.11 36.87
C LEU A 33 24.08 -21.88 37.79
N LYS A 34 24.47 -22.19 39.00
CA LYS A 34 23.61 -22.84 40.00
C LYS A 34 22.31 -22.07 40.23
N LYS A 35 22.40 -20.78 40.44
CA LYS A 35 21.24 -19.91 40.63
C LYS A 35 20.27 -19.90 39.45
N TYR A 36 20.82 -20.01 38.24
CA TYR A 36 20.01 -20.15 37.02
C TYR A 36 19.19 -21.45 37.02
N PHE A 37 19.80 -22.56 37.33
CA PHE A 37 19.12 -23.86 37.36
C PHE A 37 18.17 -23.98 38.58
N ASP A 38 18.51 -23.42 39.72
CA ASP A 38 17.65 -23.43 40.92
C ASP A 38 16.32 -22.75 40.67
N ILE A 39 16.24 -21.77 39.77
CA ILE A 39 14.97 -21.13 39.36
C ILE A 39 13.99 -22.15 38.76
N PHE A 40 14.46 -23.09 37.99
CA PHE A 40 13.60 -24.09 37.37
C PHE A 40 13.12 -25.17 38.35
N ARG A 41 13.70 -25.27 39.55
CA ARG A 41 13.25 -26.25 40.56
C ARG A 41 11.86 -25.93 41.09
N ASP A 42 11.57 -24.63 41.27
CA ASP A 42 10.32 -24.18 41.88
C ASP A 42 9.68 -22.95 41.19
N PHE A 43 10.39 -22.36 40.22
CA PHE A 43 10.00 -21.11 39.51
C PHE A 43 9.70 -19.93 40.46
N ASN A 44 10.13 -19.97 41.70
CA ASN A 44 9.85 -18.95 42.70
C ASN A 44 10.70 -17.69 42.44
N THR A 45 10.38 -16.94 41.39
CA THR A 45 11.11 -15.73 40.95
C THR A 45 10.39 -14.45 41.31
N SER A 46 9.15 -14.51 41.81
CA SER A 46 8.29 -13.37 42.06
C SER A 46 7.41 -13.59 43.31
N ASN A 47 7.13 -12.54 44.02
CA ASN A 47 6.14 -12.54 45.10
C ASN A 47 4.72 -12.24 44.62
N ASP A 48 4.52 -12.04 43.33
CA ASP A 48 3.23 -11.78 42.71
C ASP A 48 2.27 -12.95 42.92
N ALA A 49 1.03 -12.64 43.38
CA ALA A 49 0.04 -13.67 43.69
C ALA A 49 -0.40 -14.43 42.41
N LYS A 50 -0.44 -13.75 41.26
CA LYS A 50 -0.79 -14.39 39.99
C LYS A 50 0.31 -15.26 39.42
N ASP A 51 1.59 -14.90 39.64
CA ASP A 51 2.70 -15.77 39.31
C ASP A 51 2.65 -17.05 40.13
N LYS A 52 2.33 -16.94 41.45
CA LYS A 52 2.14 -18.10 42.34
C LYS A 52 0.95 -18.99 41.93
N GLU A 53 -0.13 -18.42 41.45
CA GLU A 53 -1.29 -19.18 40.89
C GLU A 53 -0.85 -20.00 39.67
N ILE A 54 -0.08 -19.45 38.74
CA ILE A 54 0.46 -20.17 37.58
C ILE A 54 1.40 -21.30 38.02
N ILE A 55 2.27 -21.06 38.99
CA ILE A 55 3.18 -22.08 39.55
C ILE A 55 2.38 -23.19 40.24
N SER A 56 1.36 -22.85 41.01
CA SER A 56 0.47 -23.82 41.68
C SER A 56 -0.24 -24.71 40.68
N PHE A 57 -0.71 -24.14 39.57
CA PHE A 57 -1.35 -24.90 38.49
C PHE A 57 -0.44 -25.97 37.88
N ASN A 58 0.88 -25.73 37.86
CA ASN A 58 1.86 -26.67 37.35
C ASN A 58 2.60 -27.46 38.47
N SER A 59 2.12 -27.43 39.70
CA SER A 59 2.86 -27.88 40.89
C SER A 59 3.28 -29.34 40.84
N ASP A 60 2.41 -30.26 40.37
CA ASP A 60 2.69 -31.68 40.31
C ASP A 60 3.86 -32.01 39.36
N TYR A 61 3.86 -31.33 38.22
CA TYR A 61 4.95 -31.47 37.26
C TYR A 61 6.24 -30.81 37.77
N ILE A 62 6.17 -29.66 38.38
CA ILE A 62 7.35 -28.95 38.90
C ILE A 62 8.03 -29.78 40.00
N LYS A 63 7.28 -30.49 40.83
CA LYS A 63 7.76 -31.31 41.96
C LYS A 63 8.13 -32.76 41.57
N ASP A 64 7.93 -33.16 40.31
CA ASP A 64 8.23 -34.49 39.81
C ASP A 64 9.71 -34.86 40.09
N GLU A 65 9.96 -36.02 40.73
CA GLU A 65 11.28 -36.45 41.16
C GLU A 65 12.23 -36.69 40.00
N ASN A 66 11.74 -37.24 38.87
CA ASN A 66 12.55 -37.44 37.69
C ASN A 66 12.99 -36.12 37.08
N ARG A 67 12.09 -35.16 37.06
CA ARG A 67 12.39 -33.81 36.61
C ARG A 67 13.42 -33.12 37.50
N GLN A 68 13.30 -33.24 38.82
CA GLN A 68 14.25 -32.66 39.78
C GLN A 68 15.65 -33.28 39.64
N SER A 69 15.72 -34.60 39.42
CA SER A 69 16.93 -35.31 39.14
C SER A 69 17.58 -34.88 37.84
N LEU A 70 16.77 -34.68 36.79
CA LEU A 70 17.26 -34.21 35.50
C LEU A 70 17.82 -32.77 35.59
N ILE A 71 17.21 -31.88 36.37
CA ILE A 71 17.75 -30.54 36.65
C ILE A 71 19.12 -30.67 37.33
N ALA A 72 19.26 -31.55 38.34
CA ALA A 72 20.52 -31.75 39.06
C ALA A 72 21.64 -32.26 38.11
N ASN A 73 21.32 -33.24 37.26
CA ASN A 73 22.24 -33.76 36.26
C ASN A 73 22.64 -32.67 35.23
N SER A 74 21.71 -31.86 34.81
CA SER A 74 21.96 -30.76 33.86
C SER A 74 22.95 -29.73 34.43
N VAL A 75 22.85 -29.41 35.71
CA VAL A 75 23.83 -28.55 36.39
C VAL A 75 25.23 -29.13 36.30
N VAL A 76 25.39 -30.44 36.67
CA VAL A 76 26.68 -31.13 36.66
C VAL A 76 27.28 -31.17 35.26
N LEU A 77 26.48 -31.50 34.27
CA LEU A 77 26.90 -31.52 32.87
C LEU A 77 27.37 -30.16 32.38
N CYS A 78 26.58 -29.12 32.60
CA CYS A 78 26.95 -27.78 32.21
C CYS A 78 28.23 -27.29 32.93
N GLN A 79 28.41 -27.59 34.22
CA GLN A 79 29.63 -27.24 34.94
C GLN A 79 30.85 -27.95 34.38
N LYS A 80 30.73 -29.24 34.09
CA LYS A 80 31.83 -30.08 33.54
C LYS A 80 32.35 -29.53 32.21
N TYR A 81 31.46 -29.12 31.32
CA TYR A 81 31.86 -28.70 29.97
C TYR A 81 32.09 -27.19 29.85
N PHE A 82 31.73 -26.38 30.84
CA PHE A 82 31.81 -24.94 30.79
C PHE A 82 33.24 -24.42 30.58
N ASN A 83 34.22 -24.99 31.30
CA ASN A 83 35.63 -24.58 31.19
C ASN A 83 36.22 -24.95 29.81
N GLY A 84 35.95 -26.16 29.31
CA GLY A 84 36.42 -26.57 27.97
C GLY A 84 35.95 -25.68 26.84
N ILE A 85 34.79 -25.04 26.97
CA ILE A 85 34.30 -24.09 25.96
C ILE A 85 35.04 -22.74 26.03
N LYS A 86 35.41 -22.30 27.23
CA LYS A 86 36.24 -21.09 27.37
C LYS A 86 37.60 -21.29 26.69
N ASP A 87 38.21 -22.46 26.92
CA ASP A 87 39.50 -22.81 26.32
C ASP A 87 39.39 -22.90 24.80
N PHE A 88 38.38 -23.60 24.29
CA PHE A 88 38.11 -23.68 22.86
C PHE A 88 37.87 -22.29 22.20
N ALA A 89 37.09 -21.44 22.84
CA ALA A 89 36.85 -20.09 22.35
C ALA A 89 38.11 -19.24 22.35
N GLY A 90 38.97 -19.38 23.36
CA GLY A 90 40.26 -18.71 23.43
C GLY A 90 41.23 -19.18 22.33
N GLN A 91 41.34 -20.47 22.10
CA GLN A 91 42.19 -21.05 21.06
C GLN A 91 41.80 -20.65 19.66
N ASN A 92 40.48 -20.39 19.41
CA ASN A 92 39.95 -20.00 18.11
C ASN A 92 39.71 -18.50 17.95
N ASN A 93 40.15 -17.69 18.88
CA ASN A 93 40.00 -16.22 18.84
C ASN A 93 38.54 -15.70 18.69
N PHE A 94 37.57 -16.47 19.19
CA PHE A 94 36.16 -16.03 19.17
C PHE A 94 35.95 -14.93 20.22
N LYS A 95 35.69 -13.68 19.76
CA LYS A 95 35.51 -12.52 20.66
C LYS A 95 34.06 -12.15 20.92
N LYS A 96 33.20 -12.23 19.91
CA LYS A 96 31.80 -11.83 19.99
C LYS A 96 30.88 -12.93 19.43
N CYS A 97 30.66 -13.97 20.18
CA CYS A 97 29.79 -15.07 19.78
C CYS A 97 28.81 -15.43 20.91
N TYR A 98 27.80 -16.19 20.55
CA TYR A 98 26.87 -16.82 21.47
C TYR A 98 27.23 -18.26 21.68
N ILE A 99 27.10 -18.73 22.92
CA ILE A 99 27.25 -20.11 23.30
C ILE A 99 25.88 -20.70 23.61
N LYS A 100 25.60 -21.88 23.05
CA LYS A 100 24.37 -22.62 23.29
C LYS A 100 24.72 -24.05 23.67
N PHE A 101 24.29 -24.47 24.86
CA PHE A 101 24.27 -25.87 25.27
C PHE A 101 22.85 -26.41 25.12
N PHE A 102 22.74 -27.65 24.70
CA PHE A 102 21.51 -28.38 24.68
C PHE A 102 21.71 -29.71 25.37
N ILE A 103 20.85 -30.06 26.31
CA ILE A 103 20.80 -31.40 26.89
C ILE A 103 20.12 -32.31 25.88
N ASN A 104 20.68 -33.51 25.66
CA ASN A 104 20.15 -34.46 24.70
C ASN A 104 18.91 -35.16 25.26
N GLU A 105 17.75 -34.53 25.08
CA GLU A 105 16.45 -35.00 25.55
C GLU A 105 15.39 -34.85 24.42
N ASP A 106 14.22 -35.50 24.59
CA ASP A 106 13.11 -35.42 23.62
C ASP A 106 12.62 -33.98 23.47
N LEU A 107 12.32 -33.59 22.24
CA LEU A 107 11.75 -32.27 21.92
C LEU A 107 10.44 -31.98 22.65
N LYS A 108 9.62 -32.99 22.94
CA LYS A 108 8.41 -32.88 23.74
C LYS A 108 8.69 -32.40 25.16
N LEU A 109 9.83 -32.81 25.73
CA LEU A 109 10.25 -32.36 27.04
C LEU A 109 10.66 -30.89 27.00
N TYR A 110 11.37 -30.46 25.96
CA TYR A 110 11.70 -29.07 25.73
C TYR A 110 10.44 -28.18 25.59
N GLU A 111 9.44 -28.67 24.88
CA GLU A 111 8.16 -27.97 24.72
C GLU A 111 7.45 -27.82 26.07
N LYS A 112 7.36 -28.92 26.86
CA LYS A 112 6.73 -28.95 28.17
C LYS A 112 7.42 -27.99 29.16
N GLU A 113 8.75 -28.02 29.24
CA GLU A 113 9.53 -27.15 30.09
C GLU A 113 9.41 -25.65 29.68
N SER A 114 9.38 -25.41 28.37
CA SER A 114 9.21 -24.07 27.86
C SER A 114 7.83 -23.49 28.16
N ARG A 115 6.80 -24.34 28.27
CA ARG A 115 5.42 -23.94 28.54
C ARG A 115 5.29 -23.20 29.86
N ILE A 116 5.88 -23.70 30.94
CA ILE A 116 5.82 -23.03 32.26
C ILE A 116 6.41 -21.62 32.20
N TYR A 117 7.55 -21.48 31.53
CA TYR A 117 8.14 -20.15 31.35
C TYR A 117 7.24 -19.23 30.54
N LEU A 118 6.59 -19.77 29.48
CA LEU A 118 5.69 -19.00 28.64
C LEU A 118 4.46 -18.56 29.41
N ASP A 119 3.87 -19.42 30.25
CA ASP A 119 2.75 -19.08 31.11
C ASP A 119 3.08 -17.87 32.01
N LEU A 120 4.31 -17.81 32.51
CA LEU A 120 4.75 -16.71 33.37
C LEU A 120 5.10 -15.41 32.62
N LYS A 121 5.47 -15.50 31.31
CA LYS A 121 6.14 -14.38 30.62
C LYS A 121 5.52 -13.96 29.29
N ILE A 122 4.60 -14.73 28.73
CA ILE A 122 4.02 -14.43 27.40
C ILE A 122 3.07 -13.23 27.44
N TYR A 123 2.38 -13.04 28.56
CA TYR A 123 1.42 -11.97 28.72
C TYR A 123 2.08 -10.67 29.19
N ASN A 124 1.38 -9.55 29.04
CA ASN A 124 1.86 -8.22 29.45
C ASN A 124 2.03 -8.13 30.96
N SER A 125 0.99 -8.51 31.69
CA SER A 125 0.93 -8.60 33.12
C SER A 125 0.05 -9.78 33.52
N ASN A 126 0.54 -10.60 34.44
CA ASN A 126 -0.22 -11.74 34.95
C ASN A 126 -1.39 -11.30 35.86
N GLU A 127 -1.42 -10.04 36.30
CA GLU A 127 -2.55 -9.44 37.06
C GLU A 127 -3.88 -9.62 36.34
N TYR A 128 -3.87 -9.62 35.00
CA TYR A 128 -5.07 -9.71 34.16
C TYR A 128 -5.38 -11.12 33.70
N ASN A 129 -4.59 -12.11 34.10
CA ASN A 129 -4.84 -13.50 33.71
C ASN A 129 -6.11 -14.04 34.37
N ILE A 130 -6.85 -14.83 33.60
CA ILE A 130 -7.99 -15.62 34.04
C ILE A 130 -7.77 -17.10 33.71
N THR A 131 -8.26 -17.98 34.56
CA THR A 131 -8.26 -19.44 34.29
C THR A 131 -9.63 -19.83 33.78
N HIS A 132 -9.68 -20.49 32.62
CA HIS A 132 -10.91 -20.98 32.00
C HIS A 132 -10.63 -22.32 31.31
N ASN A 133 -11.44 -23.36 31.62
CA ASN A 133 -11.29 -24.71 31.07
C ASN A 133 -9.83 -25.23 31.16
N ASP A 134 -9.24 -25.15 32.32
CA ASP A 134 -7.86 -25.58 32.60
C ASP A 134 -6.79 -24.90 31.74
N GLU A 135 -7.10 -23.76 31.13
CA GLU A 135 -6.17 -22.92 30.41
C GLU A 135 -6.04 -21.54 31.06
N ILE A 136 -4.83 -20.99 31.03
CA ILE A 136 -4.56 -19.62 31.47
C ILE A 136 -4.71 -18.71 30.25
N LEU A 137 -5.67 -17.80 30.31
CA LEU A 137 -5.88 -16.78 29.31
C LEU A 137 -5.33 -15.44 29.81
N GLY A 138 -4.71 -14.68 28.95
CA GLY A 138 -4.12 -13.40 29.33
C GLY A 138 -4.08 -12.37 28.20
N LEU A 139 -3.60 -11.19 28.54
CA LEU A 139 -3.52 -10.03 27.66
C LEU A 139 -2.15 -9.98 26.97
N SER A 140 -2.12 -10.18 25.66
CA SER A 140 -0.91 -10.09 24.84
C SER A 140 -0.80 -8.73 24.15
N ASN A 141 0.40 -8.14 24.12
CA ASN A 141 0.69 -6.90 23.41
C ASN A 141 0.42 -7.00 21.90
N PHE A 142 0.66 -8.18 21.31
CA PHE A 142 0.53 -8.38 19.87
C PHE A 142 -0.92 -8.38 19.40
N ASN A 143 -1.86 -8.71 20.29
CA ASN A 143 -3.28 -8.79 19.96
C ASN A 143 -4.06 -7.53 20.30
N THR A 144 -3.57 -6.71 21.24
CA THR A 144 -4.32 -5.57 21.74
C THR A 144 -3.71 -4.22 21.38
N GLY A 145 -2.45 -4.19 20.93
CA GLY A 145 -1.71 -2.94 20.66
C GLY A 145 -1.58 -2.01 21.85
N MET A 146 -1.92 -2.47 23.05
CA MET A 146 -2.00 -1.65 24.24
C MET A 146 -0.67 -1.53 24.97
N ASN A 147 -0.50 -0.41 25.70
CA ASN A 147 0.62 -0.23 26.61
C ASN A 147 0.52 -1.24 27.76
N SER A 148 1.55 -2.08 27.92
CA SER A 148 1.60 -3.12 28.93
C SER A 148 1.50 -2.62 30.37
N LYS A 149 1.88 -1.35 30.64
CA LYS A 149 1.82 -0.74 31.98
C LYS A 149 0.47 -0.06 32.25
N LYS A 150 -0.26 0.30 31.21
CA LYS A 150 -1.56 1.00 31.33
C LYS A 150 -2.54 0.50 30.27
N PRO A 151 -2.90 -0.80 30.28
CA PRO A 151 -3.68 -1.41 29.19
C PRO A 151 -5.10 -0.85 29.07
N PHE A 152 -5.61 -0.16 30.12
CA PHE A 152 -6.99 0.32 30.16
C PHE A 152 -7.11 1.84 30.29
N LEU A 153 -6.07 2.59 29.97
CA LEU A 153 -6.08 4.04 30.10
C LEU A 153 -7.26 4.69 29.36
N GLU A 154 -7.62 4.15 28.19
CA GLU A 154 -8.72 4.66 27.35
C GLU A 154 -10.09 4.06 27.69
N HIS A 155 -10.15 3.08 28.60
CA HIS A 155 -11.37 2.34 28.93
C HIS A 155 -11.78 2.42 30.41
N LYS A 156 -11.47 3.52 31.07
CA LYS A 156 -11.68 3.71 32.52
C LYS A 156 -13.15 3.53 32.98
N SER A 157 -14.10 3.78 32.08
CA SER A 157 -15.53 3.70 32.36
C SER A 157 -16.18 2.34 32.04
N ARG A 158 -15.43 1.35 31.54
CA ARG A 158 -16.00 0.04 31.22
C ARG A 158 -16.21 -0.81 32.46
N LEU A 159 -17.31 -1.56 32.48
CA LEU A 159 -17.62 -2.56 33.50
C LEU A 159 -16.57 -3.70 33.53
N PHE A 160 -16.07 -4.07 32.35
CA PHE A 160 -15.03 -5.10 32.18
C PHE A 160 -13.65 -4.44 32.16
N LYS A 161 -12.81 -4.82 33.14
CA LYS A 161 -11.43 -4.34 33.21
C LYS A 161 -10.52 -4.86 32.09
N ILE A 162 -10.88 -6.02 31.50
CA ILE A 162 -10.08 -6.71 30.49
C ILE A 162 -10.88 -6.73 29.19
N PRO A 163 -10.39 -6.05 28.13
CA PRO A 163 -11.13 -5.97 26.87
C PRO A 163 -11.09 -7.27 26.05
N TYR A 164 -9.97 -8.01 26.15
CA TYR A 164 -9.74 -9.19 25.34
C TYR A 164 -8.62 -10.05 25.95
N VAL A 165 -8.86 -11.34 26.12
CA VAL A 165 -7.86 -12.31 26.58
C VAL A 165 -7.78 -13.47 25.59
N ILE A 166 -6.56 -14.03 25.45
CA ILE A 166 -6.28 -15.13 24.53
C ILE A 166 -5.49 -16.23 25.23
N SER A 167 -5.52 -17.42 24.65
CA SER A 167 -4.73 -18.56 25.11
C SER A 167 -3.23 -18.32 24.94
N GLN A 168 -2.40 -19.05 25.69
CA GLN A 168 -0.96 -19.05 25.51
C GLN A 168 -0.56 -19.43 24.08
N LYS A 169 -1.24 -20.43 23.50
CA LYS A 169 -0.99 -20.91 22.14
C LYS A 169 -1.20 -19.79 21.12
N ASP A 170 -2.31 -19.06 21.21
CA ASP A 170 -2.62 -17.97 20.29
C ASP A 170 -1.68 -16.79 20.49
N ALA A 171 -1.34 -16.44 21.74
CA ALA A 171 -0.37 -15.41 22.05
C ALA A 171 1.01 -15.70 21.48
N LEU A 172 1.45 -16.98 21.55
CA LEU A 172 2.73 -17.42 21.00
C LEU A 172 2.69 -17.43 19.46
N ALA A 173 1.63 -17.96 18.86
CA ALA A 173 1.45 -17.97 17.41
C ALA A 173 1.46 -16.54 16.83
N THR A 174 0.70 -15.64 17.44
CA THR A 174 0.69 -14.22 17.04
C THR A 174 2.06 -13.58 17.18
N LYS A 175 2.78 -13.85 18.28
CA LYS A 175 4.16 -13.36 18.45
C LYS A 175 5.08 -13.88 17.35
N MET A 176 5.03 -15.17 17.04
CA MET A 176 5.85 -15.77 15.99
C MET A 176 5.54 -15.17 14.62
N LEU A 177 4.27 -14.94 14.32
CA LEU A 177 3.83 -14.27 13.10
C LEU A 177 4.43 -12.86 12.98
N PHE A 178 4.30 -12.03 14.01
CA PHE A 178 4.85 -10.68 13.98
C PHE A 178 6.38 -10.64 13.96
N ASP A 179 7.06 -11.58 14.62
CA ASP A 179 8.52 -11.70 14.56
C ASP A 179 8.97 -12.08 13.12
N TRP A 180 8.24 -13.00 12.46
CA TRP A 180 8.50 -13.40 11.08
C TRP A 180 8.24 -12.25 10.11
N LEU A 181 7.09 -11.57 10.20
CA LEU A 181 6.77 -10.40 9.38
C LEU A 181 7.82 -9.30 9.55
N GLY A 182 8.27 -9.03 10.78
CA GLY A 182 9.31 -8.04 11.08
C GLY A 182 10.69 -8.40 10.51
N SER A 183 10.92 -9.67 10.15
CA SER A 183 12.14 -10.13 9.48
C SER A 183 12.10 -9.97 7.95
N GLN A 184 10.93 -9.71 7.37
CA GLN A 184 10.77 -9.55 5.94
C GLN A 184 11.25 -8.17 5.48
N ASN A 185 11.86 -8.13 4.29
CA ASN A 185 12.32 -6.89 3.66
C ASN A 185 11.27 -6.29 2.68
N LYS A 186 10.10 -6.91 2.58
CA LYS A 186 9.02 -6.48 1.69
C LYS A 186 7.98 -5.68 2.45
N ILE A 187 7.40 -4.70 1.77
CA ILE A 187 6.29 -3.89 2.29
C ILE A 187 5.03 -4.76 2.43
N THR A 188 4.81 -5.63 1.45
CA THR A 188 3.71 -6.58 1.44
C THR A 188 4.26 -7.98 1.31
N VAL A 189 3.82 -8.87 2.17
CA VAL A 189 4.17 -10.29 2.15
C VAL A 189 2.90 -11.07 1.89
N ARG A 190 2.93 -11.90 0.86
CA ARG A 190 1.85 -12.83 0.51
C ARG A 190 2.34 -14.24 0.75
N ASP A 191 1.59 -15.01 1.53
CA ASP A 191 1.87 -16.41 1.82
C ASP A 191 0.56 -17.18 1.85
N PHE A 192 0.47 -18.27 1.09
CA PHE A 192 -0.75 -19.06 0.89
C PHE A 192 -1.93 -18.13 0.52
N ASP A 193 -2.94 -18.07 1.37
CA ASP A 193 -4.16 -17.30 1.19
C ASP A 193 -4.17 -15.99 2.01
N SER A 194 -3.03 -15.59 2.55
CA SER A 194 -2.92 -14.45 3.44
C SER A 194 -2.09 -13.32 2.84
N ILE A 195 -2.48 -12.09 3.13
CA ILE A 195 -1.74 -10.89 2.77
C ILE A 195 -1.34 -10.18 4.06
N PHE A 196 -0.04 -9.91 4.19
CA PHE A 196 0.54 -9.21 5.32
C PHE A 196 1.17 -7.91 4.83
N MET A 197 0.71 -6.80 5.35
CA MET A 197 1.26 -5.49 5.00
C MET A 197 2.22 -5.01 6.07
N SER A 198 3.35 -4.46 5.66
CA SER A 198 4.34 -3.88 6.54
C SER A 198 4.81 -2.53 6.03
N LYS A 199 5.20 -1.65 6.95
CA LYS A 199 5.79 -0.35 6.63
C LYS A 199 7.27 -0.34 6.98
N PHE A 200 8.06 0.41 6.22
CA PHE A 200 9.44 0.70 6.56
C PHE A 200 9.49 1.82 7.61
N ASN A 201 10.24 1.59 8.68
CA ASN A 201 10.58 2.64 9.63
C ASN A 201 11.81 3.45 9.14
N LYS A 202 12.20 4.48 9.92
CA LYS A 202 13.37 5.33 9.60
C LYS A 202 14.69 4.56 9.46
N ASN A 203 14.77 3.35 10.00
CA ASN A 203 15.96 2.49 9.98
C ASN A 203 15.88 1.41 8.88
N SER A 204 15.00 1.57 7.91
CA SER A 204 14.75 0.62 6.81
C SER A 204 14.35 -0.77 7.25
N LYS A 205 13.86 -0.94 8.48
CA LYS A 205 13.27 -2.19 8.96
C LYS A 205 11.78 -2.20 8.65
N ALA A 206 11.30 -3.34 8.17
CA ALA A 206 9.88 -3.55 8.00
C ALA A 206 9.19 -3.58 9.38
N VAL A 207 8.15 -2.76 9.52
CA VAL A 207 7.28 -2.75 10.70
C VAL A 207 5.88 -3.10 10.24
N VAL A 208 5.32 -4.16 10.80
CA VAL A 208 3.96 -4.55 10.50
C VAL A 208 3.01 -3.47 11.00
N SER A 209 2.27 -2.89 10.10
CA SER A 209 1.25 -1.87 10.42
C SER A 209 -0.14 -2.47 10.46
N ASP A 210 -0.37 -3.50 9.63
CA ASP A 210 -1.65 -4.16 9.50
C ASP A 210 -1.44 -5.55 8.89
N PHE A 211 -2.36 -6.45 9.12
CA PHE A 211 -2.46 -7.72 8.42
C PHE A 211 -3.93 -8.11 8.25
N GLU A 212 -4.23 -8.79 7.17
CA GLU A 212 -5.56 -9.29 6.87
C GLU A 212 -5.45 -10.66 6.21
N TYR A 213 -6.29 -11.60 6.63
CA TYR A 213 -6.49 -12.83 5.90
C TYR A 213 -7.43 -12.56 4.74
N VAL A 214 -6.93 -12.75 3.54
CA VAL A 214 -7.71 -12.59 2.32
C VAL A 214 -7.76 -13.93 1.61
N PRO A 215 -8.92 -14.58 1.53
CA PRO A 215 -9.05 -15.80 0.74
C PRO A 215 -8.71 -15.48 -0.71
N VAL A 216 -8.00 -16.38 -1.37
CA VAL A 216 -7.72 -16.28 -2.80
C VAL A 216 -9.06 -16.33 -3.51
N SER A 217 -9.56 -15.17 -3.92
CA SER A 217 -10.70 -15.10 -4.82
C SER A 217 -10.17 -14.95 -6.24
N GLU A 218 -10.76 -15.67 -7.18
CA GLU A 218 -10.51 -15.39 -8.59
C GLU A 218 -10.94 -13.94 -8.85
N SER A 219 -9.97 -13.10 -9.22
CA SER A 219 -10.26 -11.74 -9.63
C SER A 219 -11.20 -11.76 -10.84
N ASN A 220 -12.32 -11.05 -10.76
CA ASN A 220 -13.21 -10.84 -11.89
C ASN A 220 -12.58 -9.98 -13.00
N PHE A 221 -11.45 -9.34 -12.71
CA PHE A 221 -10.68 -8.59 -13.67
C PHE A 221 -9.55 -9.46 -14.23
N LYS A 222 -9.65 -9.77 -15.50
CA LYS A 222 -8.60 -10.50 -16.22
C LYS A 222 -7.68 -9.50 -16.92
N PHE A 223 -6.67 -9.02 -16.21
CA PHE A 223 -5.64 -8.13 -16.75
C PHE A 223 -4.84 -8.80 -17.88
N ASP A 224 -4.74 -10.12 -17.90
CA ASP A 224 -4.12 -10.94 -18.95
C ASP A 224 -4.79 -10.84 -20.31
N LYS A 225 -5.97 -10.21 -20.38
CA LYS A 225 -6.68 -9.91 -21.62
C LYS A 225 -6.70 -8.42 -21.95
N LEU A 226 -6.07 -7.59 -21.13
CA LEU A 226 -6.02 -6.16 -21.38
C LEU A 226 -4.96 -5.85 -22.44
N LYS A 227 -5.43 -5.46 -23.63
CA LYS A 227 -4.61 -4.82 -24.64
C LYS A 227 -4.91 -3.33 -24.62
N ILE A 228 -3.90 -2.51 -24.32
CA ILE A 228 -4.04 -1.06 -24.45
C ILE A 228 -4.06 -0.73 -25.94
N LYS A 229 -5.15 -0.14 -26.39
CA LYS A 229 -5.33 0.32 -27.77
C LYS A 229 -4.87 1.76 -27.91
N ASP A 230 -4.45 2.09 -29.12
CA ASP A 230 -4.06 3.48 -29.42
C ASP A 230 -5.25 4.26 -30.03
N PHE A 231 -6.02 4.91 -29.15
CA PHE A 231 -7.11 5.81 -29.54
C PHE A 231 -6.63 7.24 -29.86
N MET A 232 -5.38 7.56 -29.50
CA MET A 232 -4.89 8.95 -29.52
C MET A 232 -3.75 9.18 -30.50
N ASP A 233 -3.52 8.28 -31.44
CA ASP A 233 -2.48 8.36 -32.49
C ASP A 233 -1.08 8.59 -31.88
N ILE A 234 -0.65 7.73 -30.95
CA ILE A 234 0.69 7.76 -30.36
C ILE A 234 1.58 6.76 -31.11
N LYS A 235 2.77 7.16 -31.50
CA LYS A 235 3.75 6.23 -32.05
C LYS A 235 4.03 5.11 -31.03
N ASN A 236 3.77 3.84 -31.40
CA ASN A 236 3.84 2.69 -30.50
C ASN A 236 2.88 2.78 -29.30
N GLY A 237 1.68 3.35 -29.49
CA GLY A 237 0.67 3.53 -28.44
C GLY A 237 0.00 2.24 -27.99
N GLU A 238 0.03 1.18 -28.79
CA GLU A 238 -0.50 -0.12 -28.41
C GLU A 238 0.46 -0.86 -27.48
N ARG A 239 -0.09 -1.49 -26.45
CA ARG A 239 0.65 -2.33 -25.51
C ARG A 239 -0.20 -3.48 -25.02
N GLU A 240 0.36 -4.67 -25.01
CA GLU A 240 -0.25 -5.84 -24.40
C GLU A 240 0.26 -5.99 -22.95
N ILE A 241 -0.64 -6.27 -22.03
CA ILE A 241 -0.31 -6.50 -20.63
C ILE A 241 0.02 -7.98 -20.42
N LEU A 242 1.26 -8.27 -20.05
CA LEU A 242 1.80 -9.63 -19.99
C LEU A 242 1.68 -10.25 -18.59
N SER A 243 1.63 -9.44 -17.54
CA SER A 243 1.56 -9.91 -16.15
C SER A 243 0.87 -8.92 -15.24
N PHE A 244 0.51 -9.35 -14.03
CA PHE A 244 -0.08 -8.45 -13.04
C PHE A 244 0.89 -7.36 -12.58
N ASP A 245 2.18 -7.68 -12.50
CA ASP A 245 3.21 -6.68 -12.17
C ASP A 245 3.38 -5.67 -13.31
N ASP A 246 3.30 -6.11 -14.56
CA ASP A 246 3.26 -5.22 -15.72
C ASP A 246 2.04 -4.30 -15.67
N PHE A 247 0.87 -4.84 -15.33
CA PHE A 247 -0.35 -4.04 -15.12
C PHE A 247 -0.15 -2.97 -14.04
N LYS A 248 0.39 -3.34 -12.87
CA LYS A 248 0.68 -2.38 -11.79
C LYS A 248 1.62 -1.25 -12.25
N GLN A 249 2.67 -1.61 -13.01
CA GLN A 249 3.60 -0.62 -13.55
C GLN A 249 2.92 0.33 -14.53
N VAL A 250 2.08 -0.18 -15.41
CA VAL A 250 1.32 0.64 -16.36
C VAL A 250 0.39 1.61 -15.66
N ILE A 251 -0.32 1.16 -14.62
CA ILE A 251 -1.16 2.03 -13.81
C ILE A 251 -0.33 3.14 -13.16
N ASP A 252 0.80 2.83 -12.54
CA ASP A 252 1.68 3.84 -11.93
C ASP A 252 2.25 4.81 -12.99
N GLU A 253 2.71 4.32 -14.13
CA GLU A 253 3.28 5.13 -15.18
C GLU A 253 2.28 6.05 -15.86
N GLN A 254 1.12 5.51 -16.26
CA GLN A 254 0.19 6.23 -17.13
C GLN A 254 -0.87 7.03 -16.39
N LEU A 255 -1.25 6.64 -15.17
CA LEU A 255 -2.23 7.39 -14.38
C LEU A 255 -1.60 8.26 -13.29
N TYR A 256 -0.46 7.84 -12.74
CA TYR A 256 0.16 8.56 -11.62
C TYR A 256 1.56 9.13 -11.94
N GLN A 257 2.02 9.06 -13.20
CA GLN A 257 3.34 9.53 -13.64
C GLN A 257 4.47 9.06 -12.69
N LYS A 258 4.44 7.78 -12.33
CA LYS A 258 5.41 7.10 -11.43
C LYS A 258 5.40 7.64 -9.98
N ARG A 259 4.24 8.12 -9.50
CA ARG A 259 4.09 8.67 -8.15
C ARG A 259 3.36 7.74 -7.17
N LEU A 260 2.64 6.71 -7.67
CA LEU A 260 1.82 5.84 -6.85
C LEU A 260 2.66 4.96 -5.92
N PHE A 261 3.61 4.20 -6.45
CA PHE A 261 4.37 3.22 -5.65
C PHE A 261 5.16 3.86 -4.52
N GLY A 262 5.72 5.05 -4.74
CA GLY A 262 6.43 5.79 -3.70
C GLY A 262 5.54 6.29 -2.55
N ASN A 263 4.21 6.31 -2.76
CA ASN A 263 3.23 6.85 -1.82
C ASN A 263 2.15 5.85 -1.39
N LEU A 264 2.16 4.62 -1.95
CA LEU A 264 1.08 3.65 -1.79
C LEU A 264 0.83 3.29 -0.32
N TYR A 265 1.89 3.03 0.45
CA TYR A 265 1.81 2.55 1.83
C TYR A 265 2.26 3.59 2.87
N ASN A 266 2.51 4.82 2.47
CA ASN A 266 2.92 5.87 3.40
C ASN A 266 1.71 6.49 4.09
N ASP A 267 1.80 6.77 5.40
CA ASP A 267 0.73 7.48 6.12
C ASP A 267 0.54 8.87 5.53
N GLU A 268 1.64 9.58 5.29
CA GLU A 268 1.65 10.88 4.65
C GLU A 268 2.19 10.76 3.22
N ILE A 269 1.53 11.40 2.27
CA ILE A 269 2.07 11.52 0.92
C ILE A 269 3.33 12.34 0.99
N ARG A 270 4.42 11.81 0.41
CA ARG A 270 5.68 12.54 0.33
C ARG A 270 5.50 13.76 -0.55
N VAL A 271 5.31 14.89 0.10
CA VAL A 271 5.24 16.19 -0.57
C VAL A 271 6.64 16.52 -1.06
N SER A 272 6.88 16.30 -2.36
CA SER A 272 8.04 16.88 -3.03
C SER A 272 7.60 18.19 -3.68
N LYS A 273 8.51 19.15 -3.87
CA LYS A 273 8.26 20.36 -4.65
C LYS A 273 7.83 20.08 -6.10
N LEU A 274 7.96 18.82 -6.54
CA LEU A 274 7.60 18.32 -7.87
C LEU A 274 6.17 17.75 -7.92
N LEU A 275 5.47 17.62 -6.79
CA LEU A 275 4.13 17.04 -6.74
C LEU A 275 3.10 18.16 -6.74
N SER A 276 2.29 18.26 -7.80
CA SER A 276 1.19 19.24 -7.86
C SER A 276 0.13 18.92 -6.78
N GLU A 277 -0.59 19.93 -6.33
CA GLU A 277 -1.68 19.77 -5.37
C GLU A 277 -2.76 18.81 -5.91
N ASP A 278 -3.07 18.89 -7.20
CA ASP A 278 -4.03 18.00 -7.86
C ASP A 278 -3.57 16.53 -7.80
N MET A 279 -2.27 16.24 -8.02
CA MET A 279 -1.73 14.89 -7.89
C MET A 279 -1.78 14.39 -6.45
N GLN A 280 -1.49 15.26 -5.47
CA GLN A 280 -1.59 14.89 -4.05
C GLN A 280 -3.03 14.50 -3.70
N ASN A 281 -4.00 15.32 -4.10
CA ASN A 281 -5.42 15.06 -3.88
C ASN A 281 -5.86 13.76 -4.56
N LEU A 282 -5.42 13.53 -5.79
CA LEU A 282 -5.73 12.31 -6.53
C LEU A 282 -5.18 11.06 -5.80
N LEU A 283 -3.92 11.10 -5.35
CA LEU A 283 -3.33 10.02 -4.56
C LEU A 283 -4.10 9.75 -3.27
N TYR A 284 -4.46 10.80 -2.50
CA TYR A 284 -5.23 10.63 -1.26
C TYR A 284 -6.59 9.94 -1.51
N GLN A 285 -7.26 10.29 -2.60
CA GLN A 285 -8.59 9.79 -2.91
C GLN A 285 -8.59 8.39 -3.51
N THR A 286 -7.50 7.97 -4.15
CA THR A 286 -7.51 6.75 -4.98
C THR A 286 -6.58 5.64 -4.51
N ARG A 287 -5.51 5.95 -3.76
CA ARG A 287 -4.48 4.96 -3.41
C ARG A 287 -5.01 3.77 -2.60
N HIS A 288 -6.00 4.00 -1.72
CA HIS A 288 -6.58 2.91 -0.93
C HIS A 288 -7.24 1.86 -1.84
N SER A 289 -8.03 2.31 -2.81
CA SER A 289 -8.66 1.40 -3.77
C SER A 289 -7.64 0.70 -4.68
N MET A 290 -6.48 1.32 -4.94
CA MET A 290 -5.37 0.65 -5.62
C MET A 290 -4.74 -0.44 -4.74
N ILE A 291 -4.57 -0.20 -3.42
CA ILE A 291 -4.13 -1.23 -2.47
C ILE A 291 -5.13 -2.39 -2.44
N GLU A 292 -6.43 -2.10 -2.30
CA GLU A 292 -7.48 -3.12 -2.30
C GLU A 292 -7.42 -4.01 -3.54
N TYR A 293 -7.17 -3.42 -4.71
CA TYR A 293 -7.06 -4.19 -5.93
C TYR A 293 -5.71 -4.91 -6.05
N PHE A 294 -4.60 -4.23 -5.80
CA PHE A 294 -3.25 -4.78 -6.01
C PHE A 294 -2.90 -5.89 -5.03
N GLU A 295 -3.44 -5.82 -3.82
CA GLU A 295 -3.13 -6.76 -2.76
C GLU A 295 -4.26 -7.76 -2.49
N LYS A 296 -5.52 -7.33 -2.64
CA LYS A 296 -6.70 -8.14 -2.30
C LYS A 296 -7.54 -8.54 -3.52
N PHE A 297 -7.16 -8.11 -4.73
CA PHE A 297 -7.90 -8.35 -5.97
C PHE A 297 -9.35 -7.85 -5.99
N ASN A 298 -9.66 -6.82 -5.19
CA ASN A 298 -10.98 -6.20 -5.21
C ASN A 298 -11.17 -5.33 -6.45
N SER A 299 -11.58 -5.96 -7.55
CA SER A 299 -11.73 -5.29 -8.84
C SER A 299 -12.86 -4.26 -8.88
N ASN A 300 -13.87 -4.36 -8.00
CA ASN A 300 -14.98 -3.42 -7.96
C ASN A 300 -14.51 -2.03 -7.50
N GLU A 301 -13.69 -1.98 -6.46
CA GLU A 301 -13.10 -0.74 -5.98
C GLU A 301 -12.19 -0.09 -7.04
N PHE A 302 -11.40 -0.89 -7.73
CA PHE A 302 -10.57 -0.42 -8.83
C PHE A 302 -11.39 0.23 -9.94
N TYR A 303 -12.43 -0.45 -10.44
CA TYR A 303 -13.28 0.09 -11.49
C TYR A 303 -14.02 1.36 -11.05
N TYR A 304 -14.54 1.38 -9.84
CA TYR A 304 -15.19 2.57 -9.29
C TYR A 304 -14.27 3.79 -9.33
N VAL A 305 -13.01 3.63 -8.90
CA VAL A 305 -12.01 4.70 -8.90
C VAL A 305 -11.66 5.13 -10.32
N ILE A 306 -11.42 4.18 -11.23
CA ILE A 306 -11.10 4.47 -12.63
C ILE A 306 -12.23 5.27 -13.29
N GLN A 307 -13.49 4.91 -13.05
CA GLN A 307 -14.65 5.61 -13.60
C GLN A 307 -14.83 7.00 -12.99
N LYS A 308 -14.77 7.09 -11.67
CA LYS A 308 -15.02 8.34 -10.92
C LYS A 308 -13.96 9.40 -11.17
N TYR A 309 -12.68 9.00 -11.16
CA TYR A 309 -11.54 9.93 -11.25
C TYR A 309 -10.89 9.97 -12.64
N SER A 310 -11.52 9.39 -13.67
CA SER A 310 -10.99 9.36 -15.03
C SER A 310 -10.55 10.74 -15.55
N ASN A 311 -11.36 11.75 -15.32
CA ASN A 311 -11.07 13.13 -15.75
C ASN A 311 -9.89 13.74 -14.97
N ASP A 312 -9.77 13.40 -13.68
CA ASP A 312 -8.70 13.94 -12.84
C ASP A 312 -7.34 13.28 -13.18
N PHE A 313 -7.31 11.99 -13.51
CA PHE A 313 -6.12 11.34 -14.08
C PHE A 313 -5.63 12.04 -15.35
N ILE A 314 -6.54 12.34 -16.28
CA ILE A 314 -6.18 13.04 -17.53
C ILE A 314 -5.68 14.46 -17.24
N LYS A 315 -6.36 15.21 -16.38
CA LYS A 315 -5.98 16.61 -16.03
C LYS A 315 -4.60 16.66 -15.37
N VAL A 316 -4.33 15.77 -14.43
CA VAL A 316 -3.02 15.69 -13.76
C VAL A 316 -1.93 15.34 -14.75
N ALA A 317 -2.20 14.40 -15.67
CA ALA A 317 -1.26 14.08 -16.74
C ALA A 317 -0.98 15.27 -17.67
N MET A 318 -2.01 16.08 -17.99
CA MET A 318 -1.86 17.29 -18.81
C MET A 318 -0.98 18.37 -18.16
N GLN A 319 -0.92 18.39 -16.83
CA GLN A 319 -0.12 19.36 -16.06
C GLN A 319 1.37 19.00 -15.95
N ASP A 320 1.77 17.80 -16.38
CA ASP A 320 3.13 17.28 -16.21
C ASP A 320 4.13 17.88 -17.22
N GLY A 321 4.28 19.19 -17.17
CA GLY A 321 5.30 19.95 -17.88
C GLY A 321 5.33 19.72 -19.39
N GLU A 322 6.51 19.50 -19.94
CA GLU A 322 6.76 19.36 -21.38
C GLU A 322 6.12 18.09 -21.99
N PHE A 323 5.96 17.04 -21.18
CA PHE A 323 5.37 15.76 -21.61
C PHE A 323 3.87 15.67 -21.35
N GLY A 324 3.25 16.70 -20.83
CA GLY A 324 1.85 16.66 -20.36
C GLY A 324 0.86 16.16 -21.42
N ARG A 325 1.01 16.58 -22.69
CA ARG A 325 0.14 16.12 -23.77
C ARG A 325 0.30 14.64 -24.06
N LEU A 326 1.54 14.13 -24.10
CA LEU A 326 1.82 12.73 -24.33
C LEU A 326 1.33 11.86 -23.18
N ASN A 327 1.57 12.30 -21.95
CA ASN A 327 1.11 11.59 -20.74
C ASN A 327 -0.42 11.53 -20.68
N ALA A 328 -1.11 12.62 -21.01
CA ALA A 328 -2.56 12.64 -21.11
C ALA A 328 -3.10 11.65 -22.17
N LYS A 329 -2.48 11.60 -23.34
CA LYS A 329 -2.84 10.62 -24.38
C LYS A 329 -2.67 9.18 -23.92
N LYS A 330 -1.56 8.87 -23.23
CA LYS A 330 -1.34 7.54 -22.64
C LYS A 330 -2.39 7.20 -21.59
N SER A 331 -2.72 8.16 -20.70
CA SER A 331 -3.79 7.99 -19.72
C SER A 331 -5.14 7.72 -20.38
N ILE A 332 -5.49 8.45 -21.45
CA ILE A 332 -6.73 8.25 -22.21
C ILE A 332 -6.76 6.85 -22.83
N ASN A 333 -5.67 6.45 -23.50
CA ASN A 333 -5.59 5.12 -24.13
C ASN A 333 -5.83 4.00 -23.09
N LEU A 334 -5.20 4.09 -21.91
CA LEU A 334 -5.39 3.13 -20.83
C LEU A 334 -6.82 3.15 -20.27
N LEU A 335 -7.36 4.32 -19.99
CA LEU A 335 -8.70 4.47 -19.43
C LEU A 335 -9.78 3.95 -20.37
N LEU A 336 -9.69 4.24 -21.66
CA LEU A 336 -10.63 3.75 -22.66
C LEU A 336 -10.48 2.24 -22.86
N SER A 337 -9.26 1.71 -22.87
CA SER A 337 -9.02 0.26 -22.97
C SER A 337 -9.61 -0.50 -21.78
N ILE A 338 -9.50 0.05 -20.56
CA ILE A 338 -10.13 -0.51 -19.36
C ILE A 338 -11.67 -0.49 -19.50
N LYS A 339 -12.26 0.60 -19.99
CA LYS A 339 -13.70 0.71 -20.21
C LYS A 339 -14.20 -0.32 -21.22
N GLU A 340 -13.47 -0.57 -22.29
CA GLU A 340 -13.83 -1.60 -23.28
C GLU A 340 -13.90 -3.00 -22.67
N THR A 341 -13.09 -3.32 -21.67
CA THR A 341 -13.18 -4.63 -20.98
C THR A 341 -14.52 -4.82 -20.26
N LYS A 342 -15.24 -3.73 -19.99
CA LYS A 342 -16.60 -3.72 -19.41
C LYS A 342 -17.71 -3.61 -20.46
N GLY A 343 -17.36 -3.63 -21.73
CA GLY A 343 -18.32 -3.54 -22.83
C GLY A 343 -18.69 -2.11 -23.23
N GLU A 344 -18.08 -1.09 -22.61
CA GLU A 344 -18.26 0.31 -23.00
C GLU A 344 -17.35 0.66 -24.17
N LYS A 345 -17.91 0.76 -25.37
CA LYS A 345 -17.13 1.12 -26.57
C LYS A 345 -17.25 2.62 -26.85
N VAL A 346 -16.12 3.24 -27.10
CA VAL A 346 -16.04 4.62 -27.60
C VAL A 346 -15.15 4.61 -28.83
N ASP A 347 -15.73 4.88 -29.98
CA ASP A 347 -15.00 4.97 -31.24
C ASP A 347 -14.58 6.42 -31.49
N ILE A 348 -13.33 6.72 -31.09
CA ILE A 348 -12.75 8.06 -31.25
C ILE A 348 -12.55 8.42 -32.70
N ASP A 349 -12.20 7.46 -33.56
CA ASP A 349 -11.99 7.70 -34.98
C ASP A 349 -13.31 8.01 -35.70
N GLU A 350 -14.38 7.32 -35.37
CA GLU A 350 -15.70 7.63 -35.89
C GLU A 350 -16.14 9.04 -35.51
N ILE A 351 -15.98 9.42 -34.20
CA ILE A 351 -16.28 10.76 -33.68
C ILE A 351 -15.49 11.83 -34.45
N LYS A 352 -14.17 11.62 -34.57
CA LYS A 352 -13.26 12.52 -35.30
C LYS A 352 -13.67 12.69 -36.75
N ASN A 353 -13.97 11.59 -37.45
CA ASN A 353 -14.39 11.62 -38.87
C ASN A 353 -15.72 12.35 -39.06
N ARG A 354 -16.70 12.14 -38.17
CA ARG A 354 -17.97 12.86 -38.20
C ARG A 354 -17.77 14.38 -37.96
N VAL A 355 -16.89 14.76 -37.03
CA VAL A 355 -16.55 16.16 -36.82
C VAL A 355 -15.86 16.78 -38.03
N ILE A 356 -14.91 16.06 -38.67
CA ILE A 356 -14.26 16.52 -39.91
C ILE A 356 -15.28 16.73 -41.02
N SER A 357 -16.19 15.77 -41.21
CA SER A 357 -17.28 15.90 -42.17
C SER A 357 -18.16 17.13 -41.91
N ALA A 358 -18.50 17.38 -40.64
CA ALA A 358 -19.28 18.57 -40.26
C ALA A 358 -18.54 19.90 -40.47
N LEU A 359 -17.22 19.88 -40.44
CA LEU A 359 -16.40 21.09 -40.71
C LEU A 359 -16.33 21.42 -42.22
N THR A 360 -16.55 20.42 -43.09
CA THR A 360 -16.45 20.57 -44.55
C THR A 360 -17.79 20.60 -45.27
N ASP A 361 -18.88 20.12 -44.67
CA ASP A 361 -20.23 20.10 -45.23
C ASP A 361 -21.08 21.27 -44.64
N ASP A 362 -21.50 22.17 -45.52
CA ASP A 362 -22.29 23.32 -45.12
C ASP A 362 -23.74 22.98 -44.71
N ASN A 363 -24.24 21.82 -45.11
CA ASN A 363 -25.54 21.33 -44.67
C ASN A 363 -25.59 20.88 -43.23
N ILE A 364 -24.45 20.55 -42.62
CA ILE A 364 -24.38 20.19 -41.22
C ILE A 364 -24.27 21.46 -40.35
N THR A 365 -25.32 21.75 -39.63
CA THR A 365 -25.42 22.98 -38.79
C THR A 365 -25.39 22.66 -37.30
N LYS A 366 -25.50 21.39 -36.89
CA LYS A 366 -25.52 20.94 -35.47
C LYS A 366 -24.77 19.65 -35.29
N LEU A 367 -24.03 19.55 -34.18
CA LEU A 367 -23.38 18.35 -33.67
C LEU A 367 -24.06 17.89 -32.40
N ASN A 368 -24.05 16.58 -32.15
CA ASN A 368 -24.66 15.98 -30.97
C ASN A 368 -23.64 15.26 -30.08
N GLY A 369 -23.93 15.25 -28.76
CA GLY A 369 -23.21 14.41 -27.80
C GLY A 369 -21.68 14.49 -27.91
N ASN A 370 -21.07 13.36 -28.17
CA ASN A 370 -19.61 13.21 -28.16
C ASN A 370 -18.90 14.05 -29.25
N GLU A 371 -19.50 14.17 -30.42
CA GLU A 371 -18.91 14.97 -31.52
C GLU A 371 -18.81 16.47 -31.10
N TYR A 372 -19.85 16.98 -30.46
CA TYR A 372 -19.87 18.35 -29.95
C TYR A 372 -18.74 18.59 -28.92
N TYR A 373 -18.64 17.74 -27.91
CA TYR A 373 -17.65 17.91 -26.84
C TYR A 373 -16.22 17.72 -27.34
N PHE A 374 -16.00 16.79 -28.28
CA PHE A 374 -14.73 16.63 -28.97
C PHE A 374 -14.33 17.88 -29.76
N LEU A 375 -15.27 18.45 -30.55
CA LEU A 375 -15.03 19.69 -31.27
C LEU A 375 -14.68 20.85 -30.33
N VAL A 376 -15.43 21.01 -29.24
CA VAL A 376 -15.17 22.06 -28.24
C VAL A 376 -13.76 21.95 -27.66
N GLY A 377 -13.34 20.74 -27.29
CA GLY A 377 -11.98 20.49 -26.81
C GLY A 377 -10.89 20.84 -27.82
N ASN A 378 -11.08 20.45 -29.07
CA ASN A 378 -10.15 20.72 -30.17
C ASN A 378 -10.09 22.22 -30.50
N LEU A 379 -11.26 22.91 -30.51
CA LEU A 379 -11.37 24.35 -30.72
C LEU A 379 -10.71 25.15 -29.57
N ALA A 380 -10.92 24.72 -28.32
CA ALA A 380 -10.29 25.32 -27.15
C ALA A 380 -8.76 25.33 -27.31
N MET A 381 -8.15 24.20 -27.68
CA MET A 381 -6.71 24.12 -27.93
C MET A 381 -6.25 24.97 -29.13
N ARG A 382 -7.07 25.06 -30.18
CA ARG A 382 -6.75 25.93 -31.32
C ARG A 382 -6.70 27.41 -30.91
N LEU A 383 -7.64 27.87 -30.06
CA LEU A 383 -7.66 29.21 -29.52
C LEU A 383 -6.53 29.46 -28.54
N VAL A 384 -6.30 28.58 -27.59
CA VAL A 384 -5.21 28.70 -26.61
C VAL A 384 -3.82 28.74 -27.28
N ASN A 385 -3.63 28.01 -28.38
CA ASN A 385 -2.39 28.07 -29.16
C ASN A 385 -2.12 29.45 -29.81
N LYS A 386 -3.13 30.31 -29.92
CA LYS A 386 -2.95 31.71 -30.37
C LYS A 386 -2.41 32.61 -29.25
N SER A 387 -2.35 32.14 -28.01
CA SER A 387 -1.75 32.89 -26.91
C SER A 387 -0.30 33.25 -27.19
N LYS A 388 0.11 34.49 -26.94
CA LYS A 388 1.49 34.97 -27.10
C LYS A 388 2.39 34.69 -25.89
N GLY A 389 1.87 33.99 -24.86
CA GLY A 389 2.63 33.63 -23.68
C GLY A 389 3.81 32.71 -24.01
N TRP A 390 4.95 32.95 -23.36
CA TRP A 390 6.17 32.16 -23.51
C TRP A 390 5.94 30.67 -23.28
N LYS A 391 5.16 30.30 -22.24
CA LYS A 391 4.80 28.93 -21.95
C LYS A 391 3.30 28.72 -22.15
N LYS A 392 2.94 27.95 -23.16
CA LYS A 392 1.57 27.53 -23.42
C LYS A 392 1.29 26.27 -22.57
N THR A 393 0.90 26.45 -21.33
CA THR A 393 0.58 25.35 -20.43
C THR A 393 -0.92 25.03 -20.48
N PHE A 394 -1.28 23.80 -20.11
CA PHE A 394 -2.68 23.40 -19.97
C PHE A 394 -3.46 24.19 -18.91
N ALA A 395 -2.78 24.95 -18.03
CA ALA A 395 -3.45 25.90 -17.14
C ALA A 395 -4.37 26.88 -17.88
N LEU A 396 -4.04 27.24 -19.14
CA LEU A 396 -4.89 28.09 -19.98
C LEU A 396 -6.22 27.42 -20.36
N THR A 397 -6.33 26.11 -20.26
CA THR A 397 -7.54 25.33 -20.56
C THR A 397 -8.36 25.00 -19.32
N GLU A 398 -7.93 25.40 -18.13
CA GLU A 398 -8.56 25.04 -16.88
C GLU A 398 -10.03 25.47 -16.79
N SER A 399 -10.40 26.61 -17.37
CA SER A 399 -11.77 27.08 -17.43
C SER A 399 -12.71 26.12 -18.16
N TYR A 400 -12.22 25.47 -19.24
CA TYR A 400 -12.97 24.47 -19.98
C TYR A 400 -13.14 23.17 -19.19
N THR A 401 -12.08 22.74 -18.51
CA THR A 401 -12.12 21.49 -17.72
C THR A 401 -12.98 21.59 -16.47
N LYS A 402 -13.22 22.82 -15.98
CA LYS A 402 -14.12 23.12 -14.85
C LYS A 402 -15.57 23.38 -15.25
N ALA A 403 -15.87 23.50 -16.55
CA ALA A 403 -17.23 23.72 -17.00
C ALA A 403 -18.12 22.51 -16.71
N ARG A 404 -19.35 22.78 -16.24
CA ARG A 404 -20.35 21.77 -15.89
C ARG A 404 -21.60 21.80 -16.78
N ASN A 405 -21.63 22.69 -17.72
CA ASN A 405 -22.72 22.82 -18.71
C ASN A 405 -22.22 23.43 -20.00
N THR A 406 -22.95 23.20 -21.08
CA THR A 406 -22.63 23.70 -22.44
C THR A 406 -22.73 25.23 -22.50
N LYS A 407 -23.63 25.86 -21.75
CA LYS A 407 -23.72 27.31 -21.65
C LYS A 407 -22.40 27.94 -21.21
N LYS A 408 -21.78 27.35 -20.16
CA LYS A 408 -20.48 27.84 -19.66
C LYS A 408 -19.37 27.61 -20.69
N LEU A 409 -19.37 26.48 -21.39
CA LEU A 409 -18.40 26.20 -22.46
C LEU A 409 -18.52 27.25 -23.60
N LYS A 410 -19.74 27.54 -24.04
CA LYS A 410 -19.99 28.57 -25.09
C LYS A 410 -19.47 29.94 -24.65
N MET A 411 -19.72 30.34 -23.39
CA MET A 411 -19.23 31.60 -22.85
C MET A 411 -17.70 31.67 -22.81
N ILE A 412 -17.04 30.59 -22.42
CA ILE A 412 -15.55 30.53 -22.38
C ILE A 412 -14.99 30.63 -23.81
N LEU A 413 -15.53 29.84 -24.73
CA LEU A 413 -15.13 29.88 -26.13
C LEU A 413 -15.29 31.27 -26.75
N PHE A 414 -16.41 31.94 -26.46
CA PHE A 414 -16.65 33.29 -26.94
C PHE A 414 -15.64 34.29 -26.37
N SER A 415 -15.37 34.19 -25.06
CA SER A 415 -14.39 35.06 -24.39
C SER A 415 -12.96 34.85 -24.96
N ASP A 416 -12.56 33.60 -25.22
CA ASP A 416 -11.24 33.33 -25.80
C ASP A 416 -11.18 33.71 -27.28
N PHE A 417 -12.27 33.54 -28.03
CA PHE A 417 -12.34 34.01 -29.39
C PHE A 417 -12.20 35.55 -29.47
N ASP A 418 -12.90 36.28 -28.61
CA ASP A 418 -12.78 37.73 -28.52
C ASP A 418 -11.39 38.21 -28.11
N ARG A 419 -10.75 37.47 -27.16
CA ARG A 419 -9.39 37.76 -26.72
C ARG A 419 -8.35 37.59 -27.81
N TYR A 420 -8.50 36.55 -28.68
CA TYR A 420 -7.52 36.21 -29.71
C TYR A 420 -7.96 36.67 -31.13
N LYS A 421 -9.04 37.40 -31.28
CA LYS A 421 -9.60 37.77 -32.58
C LYS A 421 -8.62 38.43 -33.54
N TYR A 422 -7.68 39.23 -33.06
CA TYR A 422 -6.65 39.88 -33.88
C TYR A 422 -5.58 38.94 -34.42
N ASP A 423 -5.41 37.76 -33.84
CA ASP A 423 -4.51 36.72 -34.29
C ASP A 423 -5.24 35.64 -35.12
N ILE A 424 -6.52 35.81 -35.33
CA ILE A 424 -7.36 34.92 -36.15
C ILE A 424 -7.51 35.52 -37.56
N PHE A 425 -7.10 34.71 -38.55
CA PHE A 425 -7.27 35.13 -39.94
C PHE A 425 -8.74 35.12 -40.37
N ILE A 426 -9.24 36.21 -40.92
CA ILE A 426 -10.66 36.37 -41.34
C ILE A 426 -11.07 35.27 -42.32
N GLY A 427 -10.17 34.82 -43.21
CA GLY A 427 -10.40 33.78 -44.20
C GLY A 427 -10.21 32.35 -43.65
N ASP A 428 -10.13 32.12 -42.33
CA ASP A 428 -10.11 30.78 -41.75
C ASP A 428 -11.54 30.23 -41.62
N GLU A 429 -12.07 29.72 -42.75
CA GLU A 429 -13.44 29.22 -42.89
C GLU A 429 -13.69 28.02 -41.98
N ILE A 430 -12.70 27.14 -41.83
CA ILE A 430 -12.82 25.95 -40.95
C ILE A 430 -12.94 26.37 -39.47
N LEU A 431 -12.14 27.33 -39.02
CA LEU A 431 -12.25 27.85 -37.66
C LEU A 431 -13.58 28.53 -37.41
N ARG A 432 -14.05 29.31 -38.39
CA ARG A 432 -15.36 29.97 -38.32
C ARG A 432 -16.49 28.96 -38.22
N LYS A 433 -16.47 27.94 -39.08
CA LYS A 433 -17.46 26.84 -39.07
C LYS A 433 -17.43 26.11 -37.73
N ALA A 434 -16.22 25.75 -37.22
CA ALA A 434 -16.05 25.11 -35.90
C ALA A 434 -16.67 25.94 -34.78
N PHE A 435 -16.42 27.26 -34.79
CA PHE A 435 -17.00 28.16 -33.78
C PHE A 435 -18.53 28.23 -33.86
N LEU A 436 -19.10 28.34 -35.07
CA LEU A 436 -20.53 28.31 -35.28
C LEU A 436 -21.18 27.03 -34.79
N LEU A 437 -20.60 25.86 -35.12
CA LEU A 437 -21.07 24.57 -34.63
C LEU A 437 -21.00 24.48 -33.09
N ALA A 438 -19.94 25.01 -32.49
CA ALA A 438 -19.79 25.02 -31.04
C ALA A 438 -20.79 25.96 -30.33
N GLN A 439 -21.25 27.05 -30.99
CA GLN A 439 -22.25 27.93 -30.45
C GLN A 439 -23.69 27.41 -30.67
N ASN A 440 -23.90 26.59 -31.69
CA ASN A 440 -25.22 26.06 -32.03
C ASN A 440 -25.54 24.75 -31.30
N CYS A 441 -25.42 24.77 -29.97
CA CYS A 441 -25.78 23.66 -29.09
C CYS A 441 -26.78 24.10 -28.05
N GLU A 442 -27.65 23.22 -27.62
CA GLU A 442 -28.59 23.49 -26.52
C GLU A 442 -27.84 23.61 -25.19
N ASP A 443 -28.47 24.29 -24.22
CA ASP A 443 -27.93 24.46 -22.90
C ASP A 443 -28.20 23.16 -22.08
N LEU A 444 -27.19 22.32 -21.94
CA LEU A 444 -27.24 21.00 -21.27
C LEU A 444 -26.29 20.97 -20.09
N VAL A 445 -26.65 20.17 -19.07
CA VAL A 445 -25.73 19.80 -17.98
C VAL A 445 -24.81 18.70 -18.50
N MET A 446 -23.53 18.82 -18.22
CA MET A 446 -22.51 17.85 -18.68
C MET A 446 -22.34 16.72 -17.68
N SER A 447 -22.33 15.50 -18.19
CA SER A 447 -21.88 14.30 -17.46
C SER A 447 -20.34 14.24 -17.34
N ASN A 448 -19.83 13.32 -16.53
CA ASN A 448 -18.38 13.05 -16.50
C ASN A 448 -17.85 12.56 -17.85
N SER A 449 -18.63 11.79 -18.60
CA SER A 449 -18.28 11.33 -19.95
C SER A 449 -18.16 12.49 -20.94
N ASP A 450 -19.06 13.46 -20.86
CA ASP A 450 -19.03 14.66 -21.72
C ASP A 450 -17.77 15.50 -21.44
N GLN A 451 -17.43 15.67 -20.15
CA GLN A 451 -16.18 16.34 -19.76
C GLN A 451 -14.95 15.57 -20.23
N GLN A 452 -14.97 14.22 -20.13
CA GLN A 452 -13.90 13.38 -20.67
C GLN A 452 -13.72 13.61 -22.16
N MET A 453 -14.82 13.71 -22.91
CA MET A 453 -14.75 13.94 -24.35
C MET A 453 -14.15 15.33 -24.70
N VAL A 454 -14.40 16.37 -23.90
CA VAL A 454 -13.72 17.66 -24.04
C VAL A 454 -12.19 17.48 -23.83
N LEU A 455 -11.77 16.74 -22.79
CA LEU A 455 -10.35 16.47 -22.53
C LEU A 455 -9.71 15.67 -23.66
N ILE A 456 -10.40 14.68 -24.21
CA ILE A 456 -9.97 13.90 -25.38
C ILE A 456 -9.78 14.83 -26.58
N GLY A 457 -10.75 15.69 -26.88
CA GLY A 457 -10.65 16.67 -27.94
C GLY A 457 -9.46 17.63 -27.78
N MET A 458 -9.17 18.06 -26.54
CA MET A 458 -8.01 18.92 -26.24
C MET A 458 -6.67 18.24 -26.50
N THR A 459 -6.57 16.95 -26.21
CA THR A 459 -5.31 16.17 -26.37
C THR A 459 -5.13 15.58 -27.73
N ALA A 460 -6.21 15.38 -28.48
CA ALA A 460 -6.19 14.87 -29.84
C ALA A 460 -5.41 15.76 -30.83
N LYS A 461 -5.08 15.20 -31.98
CA LYS A 461 -4.53 15.95 -33.08
C LYS A 461 -5.52 17.06 -33.47
N ASN A 462 -4.99 18.27 -33.73
CA ASN A 462 -5.86 19.38 -34.15
C ASN A 462 -6.42 19.11 -35.55
N ILE A 463 -7.75 19.00 -35.65
CA ILE A 463 -8.48 18.82 -36.91
C ILE A 463 -8.96 20.14 -37.52
N ILE A 464 -8.92 21.24 -36.76
CA ILE A 464 -9.31 22.58 -37.20
C ILE A 464 -8.08 23.25 -37.84
N LYS A 465 -7.69 22.83 -39.06
CA LYS A 465 -6.50 23.32 -39.74
C LYS A 465 -6.83 23.73 -41.17
N LYS A 466 -6.13 24.76 -41.66
CA LYS A 466 -6.05 25.01 -43.10
C LYS A 466 -5.30 23.88 -43.78
N SER A 467 -5.75 23.53 -44.98
CA SER A 467 -4.98 22.65 -45.89
C SER A 467 -3.58 23.23 -46.11
N GLY A 468 -2.52 22.54 -45.65
CA GLY A 468 -1.11 22.98 -45.77
C GLY A 468 -0.47 23.56 -44.53
N GLU A 469 -1.20 23.80 -43.42
CA GLU A 469 -0.63 24.20 -42.15
C GLU A 469 0.12 23.03 -41.49
N LYS A 470 1.46 23.11 -41.32
CA LYS A 470 2.24 22.08 -40.63
C LYS A 470 1.81 21.97 -39.16
N ASP A 471 1.83 20.77 -38.62
CA ASP A 471 1.70 20.59 -37.18
C ASP A 471 2.84 21.36 -36.49
N GLU A 472 2.51 22.38 -35.68
CA GLU A 472 3.43 22.87 -34.67
C GLU A 472 3.51 21.79 -33.59
N VAL A 473 4.26 20.75 -33.89
CA VAL A 473 4.53 19.65 -32.97
C VAL A 473 5.92 19.91 -32.40
N ASN A 474 5.99 20.26 -31.16
CA ASN A 474 7.10 19.81 -30.35
C ASN A 474 6.86 18.31 -30.08
N GLU A 475 7.52 17.45 -30.84
CA GLU A 475 7.66 16.01 -30.58
C GLU A 475 8.44 15.74 -29.30
#